data_5fb792e41da21eb410e6d7047464a16a
#
_entry.id   5fb792e41da21eb410e6d7047464a16a
#
_cell.length_a   1.000
_cell.length_b   1.000
_cell.length_c   1.000
_cell.angle_alpha   90.00
_cell.angle_beta   90.00
_cell.angle_gamma   90.00
#
_symmetry.space_group_name_H-M   'P 1'
#
loop_
_entity.id
_entity.type
_entity.pdbx_description
1 polymer ?
#
loop_
_entity_poly.entity_id
_entity_poly.type
_entity_poly.pdbx_seq_one_letter_code
_entity_poly.pdbx_strand_id
1 'polypeptide(L)'
;MIKAGLVVEGGGMRGVYSSGVLDFFIEKELFFENNYGVSAGACHLCSYLAKQYKRAFRVNVDYLNDKRYCSVHSLLKTGNLFGAEMLYDIIPNELDLFDYDTYNKNESNFYVVITDINTGKPEYVKIGDLKKDIIYVRASSSLPLLAKNVKINDKEYLDGGISDSIPIKKSIADGNKKNVVILTRDSTYRKGKNSLMPIIKLKYKKYPNFVKSMADRYI
;
A
#
# COMPACT_ATOMS: atom_id res chain seq x y z
N MET A 1 2.57 -23.44 -4.28
CA MET A 1 2.59 -22.00 -4.70
C MET A 1 2.50 -21.89 -6.21
N ILE A 2 1.77 -20.88 -6.70
CA ILE A 2 1.61 -20.59 -8.12
C ILE A 2 2.85 -19.78 -8.58
N LYS A 3 3.56 -20.29 -9.59
CA LYS A 3 4.72 -19.62 -10.20
C LYS A 3 4.25 -18.48 -11.10
N ALA A 4 3.85 -17.36 -10.46
CA ALA A 4 3.38 -16.15 -11.11
C ALA A 4 3.53 -14.96 -10.16
N GLY A 5 3.47 -13.75 -10.71
CA GLY A 5 3.38 -12.52 -9.95
C GLY A 5 1.91 -12.16 -9.62
N LEU A 6 1.65 -11.76 -8.39
CA LEU A 6 0.40 -11.12 -7.98
C LEU A 6 0.67 -9.64 -7.74
N VAL A 7 0.03 -8.78 -8.50
CA VAL A 7 0.16 -7.32 -8.42
C VAL A 7 -1.15 -6.74 -7.90
N VAL A 8 -1.10 -6.05 -6.76
CA VAL A 8 -2.29 -5.47 -6.11
C VAL A 8 -2.17 -3.95 -6.08
N GLU A 9 -3.03 -3.30 -6.87
CA GLU A 9 -3.10 -1.84 -6.99
C GLU A 9 -3.51 -1.20 -5.65
N GLY A 10 -3.00 0.00 -5.39
CA GLY A 10 -3.49 0.87 -4.34
C GLY A 10 -4.84 1.50 -4.67
N GLY A 11 -5.52 2.04 -3.67
CA GLY A 11 -6.82 2.68 -3.92
C GLY A 11 -7.48 3.31 -2.70
N GLY A 12 -6.80 3.34 -1.56
CA GLY A 12 -7.42 3.72 -0.29
C GLY A 12 -8.63 2.82 -0.01
N MET A 13 -9.77 3.41 0.33
CA MET A 13 -11.00 2.65 0.64
C MET A 13 -11.53 1.80 -0.53
N ARG A 14 -11.19 2.11 -1.79
CA ARG A 14 -11.54 1.22 -2.92
C ARG A 14 -10.86 -0.13 -2.86
N GLY A 15 -9.77 -0.25 -2.11
CA GLY A 15 -9.08 -1.51 -1.85
C GLY A 15 -9.96 -2.59 -1.23
N VAL A 16 -11.10 -2.25 -0.66
CA VAL A 16 -12.12 -3.22 -0.21
C VAL A 16 -12.47 -4.25 -1.31
N TYR A 17 -12.50 -3.84 -2.58
CA TYR A 17 -12.64 -4.77 -3.69
C TYR A 17 -11.49 -5.80 -3.73
N SER A 18 -10.26 -5.30 -3.62
CA SER A 18 -9.07 -6.17 -3.62
C SER A 18 -9.07 -7.14 -2.44
N SER A 19 -9.57 -6.73 -1.26
CA SER A 19 -9.68 -7.63 -0.11
C SER A 19 -10.62 -8.82 -0.40
N GLY A 20 -11.74 -8.59 -1.09
CA GLY A 20 -12.66 -9.67 -1.48
C GLY A 20 -12.03 -10.66 -2.47
N VAL A 21 -11.23 -10.16 -3.43
CA VAL A 21 -10.49 -11.04 -4.35
C VAL A 21 -9.44 -11.87 -3.62
N LEU A 22 -8.71 -11.24 -2.70
CA LEU A 22 -7.69 -11.93 -1.88
C LEU A 22 -8.31 -12.95 -0.93
N ASP A 23 -9.49 -12.66 -0.36
CA ASP A 23 -10.26 -13.60 0.46
C ASP A 23 -10.69 -14.83 -0.36
N PHE A 24 -11.15 -14.62 -1.61
CA PHE A 24 -11.43 -15.72 -2.51
C PHE A 24 -10.17 -16.57 -2.80
N PHE A 25 -9.00 -15.93 -2.95
CA PHE A 25 -7.74 -16.67 -3.13
C PHE A 25 -7.36 -17.47 -1.89
N ILE A 26 -7.56 -16.93 -0.68
CA ILE A 26 -7.37 -17.69 0.57
C ILE A 26 -8.29 -18.90 0.60
N GLU A 27 -9.59 -18.72 0.31
CA GLU A 27 -10.61 -19.79 0.31
C GLU A 27 -10.28 -20.91 -0.68
N LYS A 28 -9.71 -20.57 -1.85
CA LYS A 28 -9.31 -21.53 -2.90
C LYS A 28 -7.85 -21.97 -2.78
N GLU A 29 -7.16 -21.61 -1.70
CA GLU A 29 -5.74 -21.93 -1.47
C GLU A 29 -4.82 -21.51 -2.62
N LEU A 30 -5.16 -20.39 -3.29
CA LEU A 30 -4.37 -19.82 -4.38
C LEU A 30 -3.33 -18.85 -3.82
N PHE A 31 -2.10 -19.29 -3.64
CA PHE A 31 -0.98 -18.49 -3.16
C PHE A 31 0.09 -18.34 -4.23
N PHE A 32 0.55 -17.11 -4.46
CA PHE A 32 1.50 -16.74 -5.49
C PHE A 32 2.93 -16.65 -4.93
N GLU A 33 3.90 -17.03 -5.75
CA GLU A 33 5.31 -17.00 -5.37
C GLU A 33 5.82 -15.58 -5.13
N ASN A 34 5.41 -14.63 -5.98
CA ASN A 34 5.85 -13.23 -5.89
C ASN A 34 4.64 -12.28 -5.81
N ASN A 35 4.60 -11.44 -4.78
CA ASN A 35 3.49 -10.55 -4.48
C ASN A 35 3.98 -9.10 -4.42
N TYR A 36 3.32 -8.20 -5.14
CA TYR A 36 3.66 -6.79 -5.25
C TYR A 36 2.49 -5.94 -4.82
N GLY A 37 2.64 -5.18 -3.75
CA GLY A 37 1.58 -4.36 -3.18
C GLY A 37 1.90 -2.87 -3.17
N VAL A 38 0.88 -2.07 -3.41
CA VAL A 38 0.97 -0.60 -3.38
C VAL A 38 -0.12 -0.05 -2.47
N SER A 39 0.24 0.82 -1.51
CA SER A 39 -0.76 1.51 -0.68
C SER A 39 -1.71 0.51 0.01
N ALA A 40 -3.04 0.69 -0.13
CA ALA A 40 -4.02 -0.27 0.39
C ALA A 40 -3.76 -1.71 -0.09
N GLY A 41 -3.28 -1.91 -1.32
CA GLY A 41 -2.92 -3.23 -1.84
C GLY A 41 -1.79 -3.88 -1.04
N ALA A 42 -0.80 -3.11 -0.58
CA ALA A 42 0.25 -3.60 0.32
C ALA A 42 -0.32 -4.01 1.69
N CYS A 43 -1.22 -3.19 2.26
CA CYS A 43 -1.88 -3.52 3.52
C CYS A 43 -2.70 -4.82 3.43
N HIS A 44 -3.43 -5.02 2.33
CA HIS A 44 -4.27 -6.21 2.15
C HIS A 44 -3.44 -7.47 1.92
N LEU A 45 -2.31 -7.37 1.21
CA LEU A 45 -1.38 -8.49 1.03
C LEU A 45 -0.81 -8.98 2.36
N CYS A 46 -0.62 -8.14 3.37
CA CYS A 46 -0.22 -8.60 4.70
C CYS A 46 -1.21 -9.66 5.24
N SER A 47 -2.51 -9.37 5.23
CA SER A 47 -3.54 -10.30 5.70
C SER A 47 -3.65 -11.56 4.82
N TYR A 48 -3.52 -11.41 3.49
CA TYR A 48 -3.53 -12.54 2.55
C TYR A 48 -2.37 -13.50 2.80
N LEU A 49 -1.14 -12.99 2.96
CA LEU A 49 0.05 -13.80 3.21
C LEU A 49 0.05 -14.44 4.60
N ALA A 50 -0.63 -13.84 5.57
CA ALA A 50 -0.93 -14.43 6.87
C ALA A 50 -2.15 -15.38 6.84
N LYS A 51 -2.75 -15.63 5.67
CA LYS A 51 -3.94 -16.48 5.48
C LYS A 51 -5.13 -16.08 6.36
N GLN A 52 -5.22 -14.81 6.76
CA GLN A 52 -6.27 -14.31 7.63
C GLN A 52 -7.51 -13.89 6.83
N TYR A 53 -8.40 -14.86 6.59
CA TYR A 53 -9.65 -14.67 5.87
C TYR A 53 -10.49 -13.52 6.46
N LYS A 54 -10.97 -12.65 5.58
CA LYS A 54 -11.75 -11.43 5.88
C LYS A 54 -11.05 -10.39 6.77
N ARG A 55 -9.82 -10.59 7.22
CA ARG A 55 -9.16 -9.59 8.07
C ARG A 55 -8.97 -8.26 7.35
N ALA A 56 -8.52 -8.27 6.09
CA ALA A 56 -8.37 -7.05 5.31
C ALA A 56 -9.70 -6.29 5.15
N PHE A 57 -10.81 -7.01 4.98
CA PHE A 57 -12.15 -6.41 4.94
C PHE A 57 -12.52 -5.79 6.29
N ARG A 58 -12.42 -6.53 7.41
CA ARG A 58 -12.73 -6.01 8.76
C ARG A 58 -11.94 -4.73 9.07
N VAL A 59 -10.63 -4.74 8.84
CA VAL A 59 -9.79 -3.56 9.07
C VAL A 59 -10.26 -2.34 8.28
N ASN A 60 -10.81 -2.53 7.07
CA ASN A 60 -11.33 -1.42 6.27
C ASN A 60 -12.72 -0.92 6.72
N VAL A 61 -13.54 -1.75 7.36
CA VAL A 61 -14.97 -1.48 7.56
C VAL A 61 -15.32 -1.29 9.04
N ASP A 62 -14.82 -2.15 9.94
CA ASP A 62 -15.31 -2.20 11.31
C ASP A 62 -14.85 -0.98 12.15
N TYR A 63 -13.76 -0.33 11.74
CA TYR A 63 -13.20 0.83 12.45
C TYR A 63 -13.60 2.19 11.86
N LEU A 64 -14.53 2.25 10.89
CA LEU A 64 -14.92 3.51 10.24
C LEU A 64 -15.51 4.55 11.22
N ASN A 65 -16.13 4.10 12.29
CA ASN A 65 -16.69 4.97 13.33
C ASN A 65 -15.66 5.40 14.38
N ASP A 66 -14.46 4.84 14.39
CA ASP A 66 -13.40 5.26 15.29
C ASP A 66 -12.64 6.46 14.69
N LYS A 67 -12.69 7.59 15.38
CA LYS A 67 -12.02 8.84 14.95
C LYS A 67 -10.49 8.69 14.82
N ARG A 68 -9.90 7.65 15.44
CA ARG A 68 -8.46 7.36 15.34
C ARG A 68 -8.11 6.65 14.03
N TYR A 69 -9.08 6.00 13.36
CA TYR A 69 -8.83 5.19 12.16
C TYR A 69 -8.69 6.06 10.89
N CYS A 70 -9.77 6.67 10.42
CA CYS A 70 -9.78 7.50 9.21
C CYS A 70 -10.71 8.70 9.40
N SER A 71 -10.15 9.87 9.72
CA SER A 71 -10.96 11.04 10.03
C SER A 71 -10.19 12.36 9.87
N VAL A 72 -10.94 13.45 9.72
CA VAL A 72 -10.39 14.80 9.80
C VAL A 72 -9.79 15.05 11.18
N HIS A 73 -10.37 14.50 12.26
CA HIS A 73 -9.80 14.59 13.60
C HIS A 73 -8.39 13.96 13.66
N SER A 74 -8.20 12.78 13.09
CA SER A 74 -6.89 12.13 13.01
C SER A 74 -5.92 13.00 12.20
N LEU A 75 -6.35 13.56 11.06
CA LEU A 75 -5.53 14.44 10.24
C LEU A 75 -5.05 15.68 11.02
N LEU A 76 -5.94 16.35 11.73
CA LEU A 76 -5.60 17.55 12.52
C LEU A 76 -4.70 17.22 13.71
N LYS A 77 -4.97 16.12 14.42
CA LYS A 77 -4.23 15.73 15.62
C LYS A 77 -2.85 15.15 15.30
N THR A 78 -2.75 14.31 14.28
CA THR A 78 -1.54 13.52 14.00
C THR A 78 -0.81 13.91 12.71
N GLY A 79 -1.48 14.65 11.82
CA GLY A 79 -1.01 14.94 10.46
C GLY A 79 -1.26 13.79 9.47
N ASN A 80 -2.04 12.77 9.85
CA ASN A 80 -2.39 11.63 9.02
C ASN A 80 -3.90 11.46 9.00
N LEU A 81 -4.51 11.42 7.82
CA LEU A 81 -5.95 11.14 7.64
C LEU A 81 -6.28 9.73 8.15
N PHE A 82 -5.47 8.75 7.72
CA PHE A 82 -5.46 7.41 8.28
C PHE A 82 -4.50 7.38 9.46
N GLY A 83 -4.99 7.10 10.66
CA GLY A 83 -4.21 7.11 11.88
C GLY A 83 -3.14 6.03 11.89
N ALA A 84 -1.88 6.43 11.80
CA ALA A 84 -0.77 5.48 11.65
C ALA A 84 -0.62 4.55 12.87
N GLU A 85 -0.75 5.09 14.08
CA GLU A 85 -0.72 4.30 15.32
C GLU A 85 -1.89 3.31 15.35
N MET A 86 -3.10 3.76 15.01
CA MET A 86 -4.28 2.90 14.97
C MET A 86 -4.11 1.74 13.99
N LEU A 87 -3.63 2.03 12.75
CA LEU A 87 -3.56 1.04 11.67
C LEU A 87 -2.39 0.05 11.81
N TYR A 88 -1.23 0.53 12.27
CA TYR A 88 0.00 -0.24 12.21
C TYR A 88 0.48 -0.74 13.57
N ASP A 89 -0.22 -0.36 14.66
CA ASP A 89 0.09 -0.80 16.01
C ASP A 89 -1.15 -1.31 16.75
N ILE A 90 -2.14 -0.47 17.04
CA ILE A 90 -3.29 -0.83 17.87
C ILE A 90 -4.12 -1.95 17.24
N ILE A 91 -4.55 -1.80 15.98
CA ILE A 91 -5.37 -2.84 15.32
C ILE A 91 -4.65 -4.17 15.27
N PRO A 92 -3.40 -4.29 14.73
CA PRO A 92 -2.75 -5.58 14.59
C PRO A 92 -2.28 -6.22 15.90
N ASN A 93 -2.09 -5.45 16.96
CA ASN A 93 -1.55 -5.96 18.22
C ASN A 93 -2.57 -6.05 19.35
N GLU A 94 -3.75 -5.39 19.23
CA GLU A 94 -4.73 -5.32 20.33
C GLU A 94 -6.19 -5.64 19.88
N LEU A 95 -6.63 -5.15 18.71
CA LEU A 95 -8.05 -5.18 18.35
C LEU A 95 -8.43 -6.29 17.36
N ASP A 96 -7.66 -6.49 16.30
CA ASP A 96 -7.79 -7.56 15.31
C ASP A 96 -6.40 -8.15 15.08
N LEU A 97 -6.01 -9.06 15.97
CA LEU A 97 -4.64 -9.57 16.10
C LEU A 97 -4.12 -10.09 14.74
N PHE A 98 -2.92 -9.64 14.40
CA PHE A 98 -2.25 -10.13 13.21
C PHE A 98 -1.48 -11.43 13.50
N ASP A 99 -1.64 -12.42 12.64
CA ASP A 99 -0.91 -13.69 12.73
C ASP A 99 0.49 -13.57 12.12
N TYR A 100 1.41 -13.03 12.91
CA TYR A 100 2.82 -12.88 12.53
C TYR A 100 3.49 -14.23 12.30
N ASP A 101 3.09 -15.28 13.03
CA ASP A 101 3.70 -16.60 12.92
C ASP A 101 3.37 -17.25 11.57
N THR A 102 2.10 -17.20 11.14
CA THR A 102 1.71 -17.68 9.82
C THR A 102 2.34 -16.85 8.71
N TYR A 103 2.40 -15.51 8.88
CA TYR A 103 3.09 -14.65 7.92
C TYR A 103 4.58 -15.02 7.79
N ASN A 104 5.29 -15.17 8.89
CA ASN A 104 6.73 -15.46 8.89
C ASN A 104 7.09 -16.87 8.36
N LYS A 105 6.14 -17.80 8.43
CA LYS A 105 6.26 -19.14 7.82
C LYS A 105 5.95 -19.16 6.32
N ASN A 106 5.43 -18.07 5.78
CA ASN A 106 5.08 -17.97 4.37
C ASN A 106 6.36 -17.84 3.52
N GLU A 107 6.51 -18.73 2.54
CA GLU A 107 7.68 -18.77 1.65
C GLU A 107 7.55 -17.83 0.44
N SER A 108 6.43 -17.13 0.29
CA SER A 108 6.21 -16.17 -0.79
C SER A 108 7.09 -14.93 -0.64
N ASN A 109 7.53 -14.39 -1.75
CA ASN A 109 8.16 -13.07 -1.75
C ASN A 109 7.08 -11.98 -1.71
N PHE A 110 7.27 -10.98 -0.85
CA PHE A 110 6.41 -9.82 -0.79
C PHE A 110 7.22 -8.54 -0.99
N TYR A 111 6.81 -7.74 -1.97
CA TYR A 111 7.42 -6.46 -2.31
C TYR A 111 6.41 -5.33 -2.12
N VAL A 112 6.82 -4.31 -1.41
CA VAL A 112 6.05 -3.08 -1.19
C VAL A 112 6.67 -1.95 -1.99
N VAL A 113 5.85 -1.19 -2.70
CA VAL A 113 6.30 -0.01 -3.46
C VAL A 113 6.19 1.23 -2.60
N ILE A 114 7.28 1.98 -2.50
CA ILE A 114 7.35 3.28 -1.85
C ILE A 114 7.95 4.31 -2.81
N THR A 115 7.64 5.59 -2.64
CA THR A 115 8.20 6.68 -3.45
C THR A 115 9.20 7.48 -2.63
N ASP A 116 10.47 7.49 -3.04
CA ASP A 116 11.49 8.39 -2.49
C ASP A 116 11.17 9.83 -2.91
N ILE A 117 10.98 10.73 -1.96
CA ILE A 117 10.58 12.11 -2.27
C ILE A 117 11.70 12.96 -2.87
N ASN A 118 12.97 12.59 -2.67
CA ASN A 118 14.11 13.33 -3.26
C ASN A 118 14.24 13.03 -4.74
N THR A 119 14.09 11.76 -5.11
CA THR A 119 14.25 11.30 -6.50
C THR A 119 12.95 11.28 -7.29
N GLY A 120 11.80 11.20 -6.60
CA GLY A 120 10.48 10.96 -7.19
C GLY A 120 10.33 9.57 -7.80
N LYS A 121 11.27 8.65 -7.55
CA LYS A 121 11.30 7.30 -8.14
C LYS A 121 10.72 6.26 -7.19
N PRO A 122 10.21 5.13 -7.72
CA PRO A 122 9.78 4.01 -6.89
C PRO A 122 11.00 3.26 -6.33
N GLU A 123 10.86 2.82 -5.08
CA GLU A 123 11.68 1.78 -4.49
C GLU A 123 10.80 0.56 -4.20
N TYR A 124 11.29 -0.64 -4.49
CA TYR A 124 10.59 -1.90 -4.30
C TYR A 124 11.25 -2.65 -3.15
N VAL A 125 10.64 -2.59 -1.99
CA VAL A 125 11.22 -3.14 -0.77
C VAL A 125 10.69 -4.55 -0.53
N LYS A 126 11.57 -5.53 -0.45
CA LYS A 126 11.21 -6.89 -0.04
C LYS A 126 10.96 -6.90 1.46
N ILE A 127 9.77 -7.33 1.86
CA ILE A 127 9.36 -7.45 3.26
C ILE A 127 9.73 -8.84 3.77
N GLY A 128 10.51 -8.87 4.83
CA GLY A 128 10.88 -10.11 5.52
C GLY A 128 10.08 -10.28 6.81
N ASP A 129 10.54 -9.67 7.89
CA ASP A 129 9.86 -9.66 9.19
C ASP A 129 8.86 -8.49 9.22
N LEU A 130 7.56 -8.80 9.16
CA LEU A 130 6.54 -7.76 9.06
C LEU A 130 6.52 -6.82 10.29
N LYS A 131 6.88 -7.29 11.48
CA LYS A 131 6.95 -6.42 12.67
C LYS A 131 8.02 -5.33 12.51
N LYS A 132 9.17 -5.67 11.93
CA LYS A 132 10.25 -4.73 11.69
C LYS A 132 10.00 -3.86 10.46
N ASP A 133 9.42 -4.47 9.43
CA ASP A 133 9.29 -3.88 8.11
C ASP A 133 7.94 -3.15 7.90
N ILE A 134 7.05 -3.15 8.90
CA ILE A 134 5.73 -2.51 8.82
C ILE A 134 5.81 -1.02 8.42
N ILE A 135 6.94 -0.37 8.73
CA ILE A 135 7.18 1.02 8.36
C ILE A 135 7.17 1.24 6.84
N TYR A 136 7.57 0.24 6.04
CA TYR A 136 7.52 0.32 4.57
C TYR A 136 6.08 0.21 4.06
N VAL A 137 5.24 -0.63 4.69
CA VAL A 137 3.81 -0.72 4.38
C VAL A 137 3.11 0.62 4.71
N ARG A 138 3.46 1.22 5.85
CA ARG A 138 3.01 2.57 6.22
C ARG A 138 3.47 3.62 5.20
N ALA A 139 4.73 3.60 4.79
CA ALA A 139 5.25 4.53 3.78
C ALA A 139 4.50 4.40 2.45
N SER A 140 4.27 3.17 1.99
CA SER A 140 3.50 2.86 0.79
C SER A 140 2.09 3.45 0.81
N SER A 141 1.49 3.61 1.99
CA SER A 141 0.12 4.10 2.17
C SER A 141 0.04 5.56 2.62
N SER A 142 1.18 6.28 2.64
CA SER A 142 1.25 7.67 3.10
C SER A 142 1.02 8.63 1.94
N LEU A 143 -0.26 9.03 1.74
CA LEU A 143 -0.66 9.93 0.65
C LEU A 143 -0.16 11.37 0.87
N PRO A 144 0.32 12.06 -0.18
CA PRO A 144 0.67 13.47 -0.13
C PRO A 144 -0.52 14.31 0.37
N LEU A 145 -0.25 15.31 1.18
CA LEU A 145 -1.21 16.20 1.84
C LEU A 145 -2.06 15.53 2.94
N LEU A 146 -2.27 14.24 2.88
CA LEU A 146 -3.12 13.46 3.80
C LEU A 146 -2.30 12.64 4.81
N ALA A 147 -0.98 12.64 4.70
CA ALA A 147 -0.07 11.99 5.64
C ALA A 147 1.23 12.78 5.79
N LYS A 148 1.93 12.52 6.87
CA LYS A 148 3.32 12.93 7.04
C LYS A 148 4.23 12.07 6.17
N ASN A 149 5.35 12.66 5.70
CA ASN A 149 6.42 11.88 5.10
C ASN A 149 6.92 10.84 6.12
N VAL A 150 7.20 9.64 5.65
CA VAL A 150 7.74 8.57 6.50
C VAL A 150 9.25 8.57 6.36
N LYS A 151 9.94 8.86 7.47
CA LYS A 151 11.40 8.82 7.52
C LYS A 151 11.86 7.39 7.81
N ILE A 152 12.70 6.85 6.93
CA ILE A 152 13.34 5.54 7.08
C ILE A 152 14.84 5.75 6.82
N ASN A 153 15.65 5.54 7.83
CA ASN A 153 17.06 5.94 7.85
C ASN A 153 17.19 7.44 7.51
N ASP A 154 18.00 7.80 6.52
CA ASP A 154 18.25 9.18 6.10
C ASP A 154 17.35 9.65 4.95
N LYS A 155 16.37 8.85 4.54
CA LYS A 155 15.46 9.15 3.43
C LYS A 155 14.03 9.38 3.91
N GLU A 156 13.25 10.09 3.13
CA GLU A 156 11.83 10.29 3.34
C GLU A 156 11.02 9.71 2.18
N TYR A 157 9.92 9.07 2.53
CA TYR A 157 9.06 8.33 1.59
C TYR A 157 7.60 8.73 1.71
N LEU A 158 6.90 8.55 0.61
CA LEU A 158 5.44 8.67 0.49
C LEU A 158 4.88 7.49 -0.32
N ASP A 159 3.56 7.51 -0.54
CA ASP A 159 2.77 6.46 -1.21
C ASP A 159 3.40 5.99 -2.52
N GLY A 160 3.58 4.68 -2.64
CA GLY A 160 4.18 4.06 -3.81
C GLY A 160 3.41 4.30 -5.11
N GLY A 161 2.09 4.47 -5.00
CA GLY A 161 1.25 4.78 -6.14
C GLY A 161 1.51 6.16 -6.78
N ILE A 162 2.43 6.96 -6.24
CA ILE A 162 2.87 8.22 -6.86
C ILE A 162 3.77 7.92 -8.05
N SER A 163 4.70 6.99 -7.89
CA SER A 163 5.72 6.66 -8.90
C SER A 163 5.42 5.38 -9.66
N ASP A 164 4.82 4.37 -9.03
CA ASP A 164 4.38 3.13 -9.69
C ASP A 164 3.16 2.54 -8.97
N SER A 165 1.96 2.81 -9.49
CA SER A 165 0.70 2.36 -8.88
C SER A 165 0.32 0.92 -9.22
N ILE A 166 0.91 0.35 -10.29
CA ILE A 166 0.65 -1.01 -10.77
C ILE A 166 2.01 -1.60 -11.19
N PRO A 167 2.80 -2.17 -10.25
CA PRO A 167 4.19 -2.56 -10.48
C PRO A 167 4.36 -3.82 -11.36
N ILE A 168 3.60 -3.89 -12.47
CA ILE A 168 3.66 -5.01 -13.41
C ILE A 168 5.01 -5.10 -14.11
N LYS A 169 5.63 -3.96 -14.43
CA LYS A 169 6.95 -3.93 -15.07
C LYS A 169 8.03 -4.51 -14.14
N LYS A 170 7.94 -4.21 -12.84
CA LYS A 170 8.84 -4.80 -11.82
C LYS A 170 8.64 -6.30 -11.74
N SER A 171 7.39 -6.76 -11.66
CA SER A 171 7.08 -8.19 -11.63
C SER A 171 7.64 -8.94 -12.84
N ILE A 172 7.49 -8.38 -14.05
CA ILE A 172 8.05 -8.96 -15.28
C ILE A 172 9.59 -8.98 -15.24
N ALA A 173 10.20 -7.90 -14.77
CA ALA A 173 11.66 -7.77 -14.65
C ALA A 173 12.24 -8.79 -13.63
N ASP A 174 11.48 -9.16 -12.61
CA ASP A 174 11.83 -10.21 -11.64
C ASP A 174 11.64 -11.64 -12.20
N GLY A 175 11.26 -11.78 -13.48
CA GLY A 175 11.17 -13.05 -14.18
C GLY A 175 9.78 -13.70 -14.16
N ASN A 176 8.74 -13.03 -13.65
CA ASN A 176 7.39 -13.57 -13.64
C ASN A 176 6.79 -13.56 -15.07
N LYS A 177 6.71 -14.74 -15.70
CA LYS A 177 6.15 -14.90 -17.05
C LYS A 177 4.61 -14.75 -17.07
N LYS A 178 3.96 -14.99 -15.94
CA LYS A 178 2.51 -14.84 -15.75
C LYS A 178 2.26 -13.89 -14.60
N ASN A 179 1.25 -13.05 -14.74
CA ASN A 179 0.88 -12.08 -13.71
C ASN A 179 -0.62 -12.01 -13.55
N VAL A 180 -1.08 -12.01 -12.31
CA VAL A 180 -2.44 -11.64 -11.94
C VAL A 180 -2.39 -10.22 -11.40
N VAL A 181 -3.24 -9.34 -11.93
CA VAL A 181 -3.29 -7.93 -11.53
C VAL A 181 -4.68 -7.63 -10.97
N ILE A 182 -4.74 -7.21 -9.72
CA ILE A 182 -5.99 -6.76 -9.08
C ILE A 182 -6.03 -5.24 -9.16
N LEU A 183 -6.98 -4.71 -9.92
CA LEU A 183 -7.20 -3.28 -10.11
C LEU A 183 -8.38 -2.80 -9.25
N THR A 184 -8.30 -1.56 -8.79
CA THR A 184 -9.35 -0.91 -7.99
C THR A 184 -10.25 0.01 -8.83
N ARG A 185 -10.07 0.02 -10.14
CA ARG A 185 -10.85 0.76 -11.14
C ARG A 185 -11.19 -0.15 -12.31
N ASP A 186 -12.27 0.16 -12.99
CA ASP A 186 -12.67 -0.52 -14.21
C ASP A 186 -11.75 -0.21 -15.40
N SER A 187 -11.85 -0.98 -16.47
CA SER A 187 -10.98 -0.88 -17.65
C SER A 187 -11.15 0.42 -18.45
N THR A 188 -12.25 1.15 -18.25
CA THR A 188 -12.54 2.41 -18.95
C THR A 188 -11.93 3.61 -18.23
N TYR A 189 -11.55 3.44 -16.96
CA TYR A 189 -11.00 4.53 -16.16
C TYR A 189 -9.70 5.06 -16.75
N ARG A 190 -9.64 6.36 -16.90
CA ARG A 190 -8.41 7.11 -17.23
C ARG A 190 -8.21 8.19 -16.18
N LYS A 191 -7.00 8.27 -15.68
CA LYS A 191 -6.65 9.20 -14.60
C LYS A 191 -6.60 10.63 -15.14
N GLY A 192 -7.44 11.49 -14.60
CA GLY A 192 -7.45 12.92 -14.95
C GLY A 192 -6.36 13.73 -14.23
N LYS A 193 -6.17 14.98 -14.65
CA LYS A 193 -5.24 15.91 -13.98
C LYS A 193 -5.62 16.11 -12.51
N ASN A 194 -4.61 16.21 -11.65
CA ASN A 194 -4.82 16.42 -10.23
C ASN A 194 -5.07 17.90 -9.92
N SER A 195 -6.28 18.25 -9.50
CA SER A 195 -6.65 19.61 -9.10
C SER A 195 -5.84 20.14 -7.91
N LEU A 196 -5.24 19.28 -7.09
CA LEU A 196 -4.43 19.66 -5.94
C LEU A 196 -2.96 19.96 -6.30
N MET A 197 -2.57 19.90 -7.59
CA MET A 197 -1.18 20.18 -8.01
C MET A 197 -0.63 21.52 -7.53
N PRO A 198 -1.39 22.65 -7.51
CA PRO A 198 -0.87 23.91 -6.96
C PRO A 198 -0.43 23.80 -5.50
N ILE A 199 -1.24 23.13 -4.66
CA ILE A 199 -0.93 22.92 -3.25
C ILE A 199 0.25 21.96 -3.09
N ILE A 200 0.30 20.90 -3.88
CA ILE A 200 1.42 19.94 -3.90
C ILE A 200 2.73 20.65 -4.28
N LYS A 201 2.73 21.47 -5.32
CA LYS A 201 3.90 22.26 -5.72
C LYS A 201 4.39 23.17 -4.62
N LEU A 202 3.48 23.82 -3.88
CA LEU A 202 3.83 24.71 -2.77
C LEU A 202 4.43 23.92 -1.59
N LYS A 203 3.75 22.84 -1.16
CA LYS A 203 4.19 22.02 -0.01
C LYS A 203 5.51 21.31 -0.28
N TYR A 204 5.68 20.78 -1.48
CA TYR A 204 6.84 19.97 -1.86
C TYR A 204 7.84 20.72 -2.76
N LYS A 205 7.89 22.06 -2.69
CA LYS A 205 8.79 22.91 -3.50
C LYS A 205 10.27 22.53 -3.39
N LYS A 206 10.68 21.95 -2.26
CA LYS A 206 12.06 21.47 -2.02
C LYS A 206 12.35 20.13 -2.74
N TYR A 207 11.34 19.46 -3.30
CA TYR A 207 11.43 18.15 -3.93
C TYR A 207 10.92 18.18 -5.38
N PRO A 208 11.66 18.85 -6.31
CA PRO A 208 11.18 19.08 -7.68
C PRO A 208 10.93 17.78 -8.46
N ASN A 209 11.75 16.74 -8.23
CA ASN A 209 11.58 15.43 -8.87
C ASN A 209 10.27 14.76 -8.43
N PHE A 210 9.94 14.83 -7.14
CA PHE A 210 8.67 14.33 -6.62
C PHE A 210 7.47 15.06 -7.25
N VAL A 211 7.54 16.39 -7.30
CA VAL A 211 6.48 17.21 -7.96
C VAL A 211 6.32 16.83 -9.41
N LYS A 212 7.42 16.56 -10.12
CA LYS A 212 7.41 16.09 -11.52
C LYS A 212 6.70 14.71 -11.60
N SER A 213 7.10 13.74 -10.80
CA SER A 213 6.45 12.41 -10.78
C SER A 213 4.96 12.50 -10.50
N MET A 214 4.54 13.40 -9.58
CA MET A 214 3.12 13.67 -9.34
C MET A 214 2.40 14.24 -10.56
N ALA A 215 3.07 15.07 -11.37
CA ALA A 215 2.49 15.65 -12.59
C ALA A 215 2.44 14.62 -13.74
N ASP A 216 3.52 13.84 -13.93
CA ASP A 216 3.66 12.87 -15.02
C ASP A 216 2.75 11.62 -14.85
N ARG A 217 2.24 11.41 -13.65
CA ARG A 217 1.34 10.29 -13.29
C ARG A 217 0.04 10.23 -14.12
N TYR A 218 -0.26 11.24 -14.91
CA TYR A 218 -1.53 11.41 -15.65
C TYR A 218 -1.36 11.30 -17.18
N ILE A 219 -0.18 10.86 -17.61
CA ILE A 219 0.15 10.67 -19.02
C ILE A 219 0.11 9.19 -19.34
#